data_80ad8c92c7ae526b54a560247f9f57f9
#
_entry.id   80ad8c92c7ae526b54a560247f9f57f9
#
_cell.length_a   1.000
_cell.length_b   1.000
_cell.length_c   1.000
_cell.angle_alpha   90.00
_cell.angle_beta   90.00
_cell.angle_gamma   90.00
#
_symmetry.space_group_name_H-M   'P 1'
#
loop_
_entity.id
_entity.type
_entity.pdbx_description
1 polymer ?
#
loop_
_entity_poly.entity_id
_entity_poly.type
_entity_poly.pdbx_seq_one_letter_code
_entity_poly.pdbx_strand_id
1 'polypeptide(L)'
;QFLSRNYPEEALEILTRSADSGLTSLRANPLRTTVPELCANLAECGVEAQPGIVPGSILARFQGSPAEQELFRKGYYHVEGQASQLAALCVGAQPGETVLDLCAAPGGKTILLAEQMQNTGTLFSCDAAENRVGLIRTAVDRMGLTNVKTRCSDAAKRDPSLPLADRILTDVPC
;
A
#
# COMPACT_ATOMS: atom_id res chain seq x y z
N GLN A 1 -8.84 -24.96 9.23
CA GLN A 1 -9.14 -25.26 10.66
C GLN A 1 -9.73 -24.06 11.42
N PHE A 2 -9.15 -22.85 11.33
CA PHE A 2 -9.69 -21.65 12.01
C PHE A 2 -11.10 -21.30 11.52
N LEU A 3 -11.29 -21.19 10.22
CA LEU A 3 -12.59 -20.87 9.62
C LEU A 3 -13.64 -21.95 9.93
N SER A 4 -13.30 -23.22 9.73
CA SER A 4 -14.23 -24.32 10.01
C SER A 4 -14.62 -24.45 11.48
N ARG A 5 -13.79 -23.92 12.40
CA ARG A 5 -14.06 -23.93 13.84
C ARG A 5 -14.92 -22.76 14.30
N ASN A 6 -14.75 -21.58 13.72
CA ASN A 6 -15.40 -20.35 14.14
C ASN A 6 -16.60 -19.97 13.25
N TYR A 7 -16.61 -20.45 12.00
CA TYR A 7 -17.63 -20.16 10.99
C TYR A 7 -17.96 -21.47 10.22
N PRO A 8 -18.53 -22.50 10.90
CA PRO A 8 -18.68 -23.85 10.32
C PRO A 8 -19.58 -23.88 9.09
N GLU A 9 -20.60 -23.03 9.02
CA GLU A 9 -21.55 -22.98 7.91
C GLU A 9 -21.01 -22.14 6.73
N GLU A 10 -20.27 -21.06 7.02
CA GLU A 10 -19.79 -20.12 6.02
C GLU A 10 -18.33 -20.42 5.55
N ALA A 11 -17.62 -21.32 6.23
CA ALA A 11 -16.20 -21.57 5.98
C ALA A 11 -15.88 -21.88 4.51
N LEU A 12 -16.71 -22.68 3.86
CA LEU A 12 -16.51 -23.05 2.46
C LEU A 12 -16.81 -21.86 1.54
N GLU A 13 -17.85 -21.09 1.82
CA GLU A 13 -18.22 -19.92 1.06
C GLU A 13 -17.16 -18.82 1.18
N ILE A 14 -16.63 -18.57 2.38
CA ILE A 14 -15.53 -17.63 2.62
C ILE A 14 -14.30 -18.03 1.81
N LEU A 15 -13.93 -19.31 1.83
CA LEU A 15 -12.77 -19.81 1.10
C LEU A 15 -12.95 -19.73 -0.42
N THR A 16 -14.12 -20.12 -0.94
CA THR A 16 -14.42 -20.05 -2.38
C THR A 16 -14.48 -18.60 -2.87
N ARG A 17 -15.15 -17.71 -2.17
CA ARG A 17 -15.21 -16.28 -2.54
C ARG A 17 -13.83 -15.62 -2.48
N SER A 18 -12.96 -16.02 -1.53
CA SER A 18 -11.59 -15.51 -1.45
C SER A 18 -10.72 -15.98 -2.62
N ALA A 19 -10.98 -17.19 -3.14
CA ALA A 19 -10.25 -17.74 -4.28
C ALA A 19 -10.76 -17.22 -5.64
N ASP A 20 -12.06 -16.89 -5.72
CA ASP A 20 -12.76 -16.65 -7.00
C ASP A 20 -12.74 -15.20 -7.50
N SER A 21 -12.28 -14.23 -6.71
CA SER A 21 -12.41 -12.84 -7.13
C SER A 21 -11.63 -12.53 -8.41
N GLY A 22 -10.50 -13.22 -8.65
CA GLY A 22 -9.61 -12.96 -9.80
C GLY A 22 -9.25 -11.48 -9.98
N LEU A 23 -9.69 -10.64 -9.00
CA LEU A 23 -9.50 -9.21 -9.00
C LEU A 23 -8.31 -8.83 -8.11
N THR A 24 -7.43 -8.04 -8.67
CA THR A 24 -6.32 -7.42 -7.93
C THR A 24 -6.73 -6.02 -7.50
N SER A 25 -6.52 -5.70 -6.23
CA SER A 25 -6.73 -4.35 -5.73
C SER A 25 -5.48 -3.51 -5.94
N LEU A 26 -5.68 -2.33 -6.50
CA LEU A 26 -4.66 -1.34 -6.81
C LEU A 26 -4.95 -0.04 -6.06
N ARG A 27 -3.92 0.76 -5.91
CA ARG A 27 -3.99 2.16 -5.48
C ARG A 27 -3.48 3.05 -6.59
N ALA A 28 -4.28 3.98 -7.09
CA ALA A 28 -3.85 4.98 -8.06
C ALA A 28 -2.86 5.96 -7.42
N ASN A 29 -1.81 6.35 -8.14
CA ASN A 29 -0.85 7.35 -7.70
C ASN A 29 -1.36 8.77 -8.03
N PRO A 30 -1.82 9.56 -7.05
CA PRO A 30 -2.39 10.87 -7.29
C PRO A 30 -1.38 11.91 -7.83
N LEU A 31 -0.07 11.62 -7.75
CA LEU A 31 0.97 12.47 -8.36
C LEU A 31 1.06 12.31 -9.89
N ARG A 32 0.41 11.28 -10.46
CA ARG A 32 0.54 10.90 -11.88
C ARG A 32 -0.78 10.72 -12.61
N THR A 33 -1.85 10.39 -11.91
CA THR A 33 -3.13 10.02 -12.54
C THR A 33 -4.28 10.12 -11.55
N THR A 34 -5.48 10.08 -12.09
CA THR A 34 -6.73 9.92 -11.34
C THR A 34 -7.27 8.51 -11.50
N VAL A 35 -8.23 8.11 -10.65
CA VAL A 35 -8.89 6.79 -10.76
C VAL A 35 -9.55 6.59 -12.13
N PRO A 36 -10.35 7.55 -12.67
CA PRO A 36 -10.94 7.39 -14.00
C PRO A 36 -9.91 7.26 -15.12
N GLU A 37 -8.86 8.09 -15.11
CA GLU A 37 -7.78 8.03 -16.12
C GLU A 37 -7.03 6.71 -16.06
N LEU A 38 -6.71 6.21 -14.85
CA LEU A 38 -6.02 4.93 -14.71
C LEU A 38 -6.88 3.76 -15.18
N CYS A 39 -8.19 3.77 -14.89
CA CYS A 39 -9.11 2.76 -15.42
C CYS A 39 -9.14 2.78 -16.97
N ALA A 40 -9.17 3.96 -17.58
CA ALA A 40 -9.12 4.09 -19.05
C ALA A 40 -7.79 3.56 -19.62
N ASN A 41 -6.67 3.96 -19.05
CA ASN A 41 -5.34 3.50 -19.48
C ASN A 41 -5.16 1.98 -19.33
N LEU A 42 -5.70 1.39 -18.25
CA LEU A 42 -5.71 -0.06 -18.06
C LEU A 42 -6.58 -0.77 -19.10
N ALA A 43 -7.73 -0.21 -19.45
CA ALA A 43 -8.60 -0.75 -20.47
C ALA A 43 -7.94 -0.75 -21.86
N GLU A 44 -7.18 0.29 -22.21
CA GLU A 44 -6.36 0.34 -23.43
C GLU A 44 -5.28 -0.77 -23.46
N CYS A 45 -4.82 -1.21 -22.29
CA CYS A 45 -3.90 -2.33 -22.13
C CYS A 45 -4.61 -3.71 -22.06
N GLY A 46 -5.93 -3.76 -22.29
CA GLY A 46 -6.73 -5.00 -22.22
C GLY A 46 -7.00 -5.49 -20.77
N VAL A 47 -6.88 -4.62 -19.79
CA VAL A 47 -7.14 -4.92 -18.37
C VAL A 47 -8.49 -4.34 -17.97
N GLU A 48 -9.42 -5.21 -17.58
CA GLU A 48 -10.69 -4.78 -16.98
C GLU A 48 -10.42 -4.11 -15.62
N ALA A 49 -10.87 -2.89 -15.44
CA ALA A 49 -10.65 -2.12 -14.21
C ALA A 49 -11.87 -1.27 -13.85
N GLN A 50 -12.17 -1.20 -12.55
CA GLN A 50 -13.25 -0.38 -12.02
C GLN A 50 -12.85 0.24 -10.67
N PRO A 51 -13.44 1.38 -10.29
CA PRO A 51 -13.21 1.95 -8.96
C PRO A 51 -13.54 0.94 -7.86
N GLY A 52 -12.71 0.89 -6.82
CA GLY A 52 -12.96 0.13 -5.60
C GLY A 52 -13.80 0.93 -4.60
N ILE A 53 -14.11 0.33 -3.44
CA ILE A 53 -14.91 0.97 -2.38
C ILE A 53 -14.08 1.95 -1.54
N VAL A 54 -12.76 1.78 -1.49
CA VAL A 54 -11.86 2.70 -0.77
C VAL A 54 -11.48 3.85 -1.72
N PRO A 55 -11.61 5.11 -1.31
CA PRO A 55 -11.22 6.24 -2.15
C PRO A 55 -9.79 6.10 -2.71
N GLY A 56 -9.64 6.22 -4.02
CA GLY A 56 -8.36 6.03 -4.72
C GLY A 56 -8.01 4.59 -5.06
N SER A 57 -8.81 3.60 -4.63
CA SER A 57 -8.62 2.20 -4.98
C SER A 57 -9.27 1.84 -6.32
N ILE A 58 -8.72 0.83 -6.96
CA ILE A 58 -9.20 0.23 -8.20
C ILE A 58 -9.19 -1.28 -8.02
N LEU A 59 -10.20 -1.96 -8.57
CA LEU A 59 -10.23 -3.40 -8.74
C LEU A 59 -9.98 -3.71 -10.21
N ALA A 60 -8.96 -4.52 -10.50
CA ALA A 60 -8.55 -4.83 -11.86
C ALA A 60 -8.33 -6.33 -12.06
N ARG A 61 -8.64 -6.83 -13.26
CA ARG A 61 -8.44 -8.22 -13.65
C ARG A 61 -7.27 -8.33 -14.62
N PHE A 62 -6.17 -8.90 -14.16
CA PHE A 62 -4.98 -9.13 -14.97
C PHE A 62 -4.92 -10.58 -15.47
N GLN A 63 -4.38 -10.79 -16.67
CA GLN A 63 -4.05 -12.12 -17.21
C GLN A 63 -2.65 -12.59 -16.79
N GLY A 64 -1.91 -11.80 -16.02
CA GLY A 64 -0.56 -12.05 -15.54
C GLY A 64 -0.22 -11.19 -14.35
N SER A 65 1.05 -10.98 -14.07
CA SER A 65 1.47 -10.16 -12.95
C SER A 65 1.19 -8.67 -13.21
N PRO A 66 0.50 -7.96 -12.28
CA PRO A 66 0.35 -6.51 -12.37
C PRO A 66 1.69 -5.76 -12.46
N ALA A 67 2.76 -6.34 -11.89
CA ALA A 67 4.10 -5.75 -11.90
C ALA A 67 4.79 -5.78 -13.27
N GLU A 68 4.31 -6.60 -14.20
CA GLU A 68 4.82 -6.65 -15.58
C GLU A 68 4.27 -5.53 -16.47
N GLN A 69 3.22 -4.85 -16.02
CA GLN A 69 2.62 -3.74 -16.77
C GLN A 69 3.53 -2.52 -16.79
N GLU A 70 3.57 -1.84 -17.93
CA GLU A 70 4.35 -0.61 -18.09
C GLU A 70 3.85 0.51 -17.15
N LEU A 71 2.54 0.62 -16.95
CA LEU A 71 1.93 1.57 -16.02
C LEU A 71 2.41 1.34 -14.58
N PHE A 72 2.61 0.08 -14.16
CA PHE A 72 3.20 -0.22 -12.85
C PHE A 72 4.66 0.26 -12.78
N ARG A 73 5.47 -0.07 -13.79
CA ARG A 73 6.89 0.33 -13.81
C ARG A 73 7.06 1.84 -13.81
N LYS A 74 6.14 2.55 -14.45
CA LYS A 74 6.09 4.02 -14.47
C LYS A 74 5.49 4.63 -13.18
N GLY A 75 5.05 3.81 -12.22
CA GLY A 75 4.53 4.28 -10.95
C GLY A 75 3.14 4.93 -10.99
N TYR A 76 2.30 4.56 -11.96
CA TYR A 76 0.91 5.02 -12.04
C TYR A 76 0.02 4.40 -10.97
N TYR A 77 0.39 3.23 -10.49
CA TYR A 77 -0.32 2.54 -9.41
C TYR A 77 0.60 1.67 -8.56
N HIS A 78 0.07 1.31 -7.42
CA HIS A 78 0.65 0.34 -6.48
C HIS A 78 -0.35 -0.79 -6.23
N VAL A 79 0.14 -2.01 -6.02
CA VAL A 79 -0.70 -3.16 -5.66
C VAL A 79 -0.86 -3.18 -4.15
N GLU A 80 -2.08 -2.98 -3.67
CA GLU A 80 -2.38 -2.93 -2.24
C GLU A 80 -3.83 -3.33 -1.98
N GLY A 81 -4.07 -4.26 -1.07
CA GLY A 81 -5.42 -4.69 -0.69
C GLY A 81 -6.25 -3.55 -0.08
N GLN A 82 -7.55 -3.48 -0.37
CA GLN A 82 -8.42 -2.39 0.09
C GLN A 82 -8.46 -2.27 1.63
N ALA A 83 -8.45 -3.39 2.36
CA ALA A 83 -8.39 -3.38 3.83
C ALA A 83 -7.08 -2.73 4.34
N SER A 84 -5.95 -3.04 3.70
CA SER A 84 -4.65 -2.45 4.00
C SER A 84 -4.63 -0.95 3.68
N GLN A 85 -5.21 -0.54 2.54
CA GLN A 85 -5.40 0.87 2.19
C GLN A 85 -6.24 1.59 3.25
N LEU A 86 -7.35 0.99 3.70
CA LEU A 86 -8.21 1.58 4.72
C LEU A 86 -7.47 1.78 6.05
N ALA A 87 -6.67 0.78 6.47
CA ALA A 87 -5.85 0.88 7.68
C ALA A 87 -4.88 2.07 7.62
N ALA A 88 -4.19 2.27 6.50
CA ALA A 88 -3.31 3.42 6.31
C ALA A 88 -4.08 4.75 6.28
N LEU A 89 -5.27 4.79 5.64
CA LEU A 89 -6.13 5.97 5.63
C LEU A 89 -6.58 6.38 7.05
N CYS A 90 -6.83 5.42 7.93
CA CYS A 90 -7.23 5.68 9.31
C CYS A 90 -6.15 6.39 10.14
N VAL A 91 -4.88 6.36 9.73
CA VAL A 91 -3.81 7.15 10.38
C VAL A 91 -4.08 8.64 10.23
N GLY A 92 -4.68 9.05 9.11
CA GLY A 92 -5.08 10.43 8.85
C GLY A 92 -3.89 11.39 8.76
N ALA A 93 -2.76 10.94 8.18
CA ALA A 93 -1.55 11.75 8.03
C ALA A 93 -1.85 13.04 7.26
N GLN A 94 -1.27 14.16 7.69
CA GLN A 94 -1.51 15.48 7.12
C GLN A 94 -0.26 16.05 6.44
N PRO A 95 -0.43 16.93 5.45
CA PRO A 95 0.70 17.66 4.86
C PRO A 95 1.55 18.38 5.90
N GLY A 96 2.87 18.26 5.78
CA GLY A 96 3.83 18.91 6.66
C GLY A 96 4.14 18.19 7.97
N GLU A 97 3.38 17.15 8.34
CA GLU A 97 3.62 16.35 9.55
C GLU A 97 4.91 15.53 9.47
N THR A 98 5.38 15.09 10.64
CA THR A 98 6.38 14.03 10.80
C THR A 98 5.65 12.73 11.16
N VAL A 99 5.77 11.72 10.29
CA VAL A 99 5.07 10.43 10.45
C VAL A 99 6.09 9.29 10.53
N LEU A 100 5.83 8.28 11.37
CA LEU A 100 6.64 7.05 11.42
C LEU A 100 5.79 5.86 10.97
N ASP A 101 6.33 5.06 10.04
CA ASP A 101 5.83 3.73 9.68
C ASP A 101 6.90 2.71 10.11
N LEU A 102 6.65 2.01 11.22
CA LEU A 102 7.69 1.25 11.93
C LEU A 102 7.86 -0.20 11.44
N CYS A 103 6.89 -0.74 10.72
CA CYS A 103 6.93 -2.09 10.15
C CYS A 103 6.52 -2.03 8.67
N ALA A 104 7.20 -1.20 7.90
CA ALA A 104 6.73 -0.65 6.66
C ALA A 104 6.77 -1.58 5.43
N ALA A 105 7.70 -2.55 5.42
CA ALA A 105 7.92 -3.36 4.23
C ALA A 105 6.71 -4.25 3.86
N PRO A 106 6.38 -4.32 2.56
CA PRO A 106 7.14 -3.88 1.39
C PRO A 106 6.92 -2.42 0.95
N GLY A 107 6.18 -1.58 1.71
CA GLY A 107 6.02 -0.15 1.45
C GLY A 107 4.62 0.31 1.02
N GLY A 108 3.62 -0.58 0.98
CA GLY A 108 2.28 -0.22 0.56
C GLY A 108 1.63 0.89 1.40
N LYS A 109 1.62 0.72 2.70
CA LYS A 109 1.08 1.71 3.63
C LYS A 109 1.92 2.99 3.65
N THR A 110 3.25 2.87 3.57
CA THR A 110 4.16 4.02 3.40
C THR A 110 3.77 4.90 2.22
N ILE A 111 3.51 4.30 1.05
CA ILE A 111 3.10 5.03 -0.15
C ILE A 111 1.82 5.82 0.13
N LEU A 112 0.83 5.18 0.74
CA LEU A 112 -0.46 5.81 1.00
C LEU A 112 -0.37 6.92 2.06
N LEU A 113 0.47 6.76 3.09
CA LEU A 113 0.78 7.83 4.05
C LEU A 113 1.43 9.03 3.35
N ALA A 114 2.44 8.79 2.49
CA ALA A 114 3.10 9.85 1.72
C ALA A 114 2.12 10.59 0.78
N GLU A 115 1.14 9.88 0.19
CA GLU A 115 0.07 10.46 -0.60
C GLU A 115 -0.85 11.36 0.26
N GLN A 116 -1.29 10.89 1.45
CA GLN A 116 -2.07 11.70 2.39
C GLN A 116 -1.34 12.98 2.78
N MET A 117 -0.02 12.89 2.97
CA MET A 117 0.86 14.03 3.26
C MET A 117 1.11 14.91 2.02
N GLN A 118 0.52 14.62 0.87
CA GLN A 118 0.73 15.33 -0.38
C GLN A 118 2.22 15.45 -0.75
N ASN A 119 2.99 14.39 -0.45
CA ASN A 119 4.44 14.33 -0.68
C ASN A 119 5.22 15.49 0.02
N THR A 120 4.71 15.98 1.14
CA THR A 120 5.33 17.04 1.98
C THR A 120 5.58 16.54 3.41
N GLY A 121 6.28 17.34 4.25
CA GLY A 121 6.66 16.88 5.59
C GLY A 121 7.78 15.84 5.56
N THR A 122 7.80 14.92 6.54
CA THR A 122 8.79 13.83 6.58
C THR A 122 8.15 12.53 7.05
N LEU A 123 8.24 11.49 6.24
CA LEU A 123 7.80 10.14 6.59
C LEU A 123 9.02 9.23 6.78
N PHE A 124 9.25 8.75 8.00
CA PHE A 124 10.25 7.72 8.27
C PHE A 124 9.61 6.35 8.10
N SER A 125 10.12 5.58 7.15
CA SER A 125 9.63 4.24 6.83
C SER A 125 10.67 3.21 7.23
N CYS A 126 10.36 2.43 8.26
CA CYS A 126 11.29 1.56 8.96
C CYS A 126 10.92 0.08 8.79
N ASP A 127 11.91 -0.77 8.76
CA ASP A 127 11.76 -2.23 8.93
C ASP A 127 13.01 -2.79 9.62
N ALA A 128 12.86 -3.89 10.36
CA ALA A 128 13.96 -4.49 11.11
C ALA A 128 15.00 -5.17 10.22
N ALA A 129 14.67 -5.47 8.95
CA ALA A 129 15.54 -6.18 8.02
C ALA A 129 15.94 -5.29 6.83
N GLU A 130 17.24 -5.09 6.60
CA GLU A 130 17.77 -4.22 5.53
C GLU A 130 17.32 -4.64 4.13
N ASN A 131 17.21 -5.95 3.86
CA ASN A 131 16.69 -6.43 2.58
C ASN A 131 15.23 -6.03 2.36
N ARG A 132 14.43 -5.92 3.43
CA ARG A 132 13.05 -5.45 3.37
C ARG A 132 12.98 -3.92 3.22
N VAL A 133 13.88 -3.19 3.85
CA VAL A 133 14.03 -1.74 3.63
C VAL A 133 14.34 -1.43 2.16
N GLY A 134 15.12 -2.29 1.49
CA GLY A 134 15.37 -2.20 0.05
C GLY A 134 14.08 -2.25 -0.79
N LEU A 135 13.08 -3.06 -0.39
CA LEU A 135 11.78 -3.12 -1.07
C LEU A 135 11.01 -1.80 -0.93
N ILE A 136 11.03 -1.21 0.28
CA ILE A 136 10.39 0.10 0.53
C ILE A 136 11.00 1.16 -0.37
N ARG A 137 12.35 1.22 -0.42
CA ARG A 137 13.10 2.18 -1.24
C ARG A 137 12.73 2.07 -2.71
N THR A 138 12.73 0.85 -3.25
CA THR A 138 12.33 0.59 -4.64
C THR A 138 10.89 1.05 -4.93
N ALA A 139 9.95 0.80 -4.00
CA ALA A 139 8.57 1.20 -4.16
C ALA A 139 8.40 2.73 -4.12
N VAL A 140 9.06 3.40 -3.17
CA VAL A 140 9.08 4.86 -3.00
C VAL A 140 9.64 5.55 -4.25
N ASP A 141 10.81 5.09 -4.74
CA ASP A 141 11.45 5.65 -5.94
C ASP A 141 10.56 5.48 -7.18
N ARG A 142 9.97 4.29 -7.35
CA ARG A 142 9.05 4.01 -8.45
C ARG A 142 7.83 4.93 -8.45
N MET A 143 7.28 5.22 -7.26
CA MET A 143 6.11 6.10 -7.11
C MET A 143 6.45 7.59 -7.20
N GLY A 144 7.74 7.96 -7.17
CA GLY A 144 8.20 9.35 -7.25
C GLY A 144 7.99 10.13 -5.96
N LEU A 145 8.03 9.45 -4.82
CA LEU A 145 7.86 10.08 -3.51
C LEU A 145 9.20 10.64 -3.00
N THR A 146 9.19 11.88 -2.52
CA THR A 146 10.41 12.60 -2.09
C THR A 146 10.45 12.91 -0.60
N ASN A 147 9.32 12.74 0.09
CA ASN A 147 9.18 13.00 1.53
C ASN A 147 9.48 11.78 2.42
N VAL A 148 9.85 10.63 1.83
CA VAL A 148 10.08 9.36 2.54
C VAL A 148 11.56 9.16 2.82
N LYS A 149 11.89 8.86 4.08
CA LYS A 149 13.23 8.46 4.54
C LYS A 149 13.19 7.01 5.02
N THR A 150 13.83 6.11 4.31
CA THR A 150 13.88 4.70 4.68
C THR A 150 14.98 4.41 5.70
N ARG A 151 14.72 3.52 6.67
CA ARG A 151 15.67 3.17 7.72
C ARG A 151 15.51 1.73 8.17
N CYS A 152 16.65 1.05 8.41
CA CYS A 152 16.67 -0.21 9.13
C CYS A 152 16.59 0.08 10.65
N SER A 153 15.47 -0.27 11.27
CA SER A 153 15.22 -0.05 12.70
C SER A 153 14.24 -1.10 13.22
N ASP A 154 14.56 -1.68 14.38
CA ASP A 154 13.74 -2.66 15.07
C ASP A 154 12.72 -1.93 15.96
N ALA A 155 11.44 -1.99 15.59
CA ALA A 155 10.34 -1.34 16.32
C ALA A 155 10.18 -1.80 17.78
N ALA A 156 10.73 -2.96 18.14
CA ALA A 156 10.77 -3.44 19.53
C ALA A 156 11.83 -2.73 20.39
N LYS A 157 12.69 -1.91 19.77
CA LYS A 157 13.77 -1.18 20.45
C LYS A 157 13.63 0.31 20.23
N ARG A 158 13.93 1.08 21.29
CA ARG A 158 13.99 2.54 21.12
C ARG A 158 15.16 2.91 20.21
N ASP A 159 14.85 3.61 19.12
CA ASP A 159 15.84 4.23 18.24
C ASP A 159 15.90 5.74 18.55
N PRO A 160 16.95 6.23 19.23
CA PRO A 160 17.07 7.63 19.61
C PRO A 160 17.31 8.56 18.43
N SER A 161 17.59 8.03 17.25
CA SER A 161 17.79 8.79 16.02
C SER A 161 16.49 9.07 15.24
N LEU A 162 15.38 8.42 15.63
CA LEU A 162 14.06 8.77 15.12
C LEU A 162 13.51 9.99 15.87
N PRO A 163 12.89 10.95 15.18
CA PRO A 163 12.31 12.12 15.81
C PRO A 163 11.03 11.77 16.59
N LEU A 164 10.54 12.72 17.37
CA LEU A 164 9.16 12.71 17.81
C LEU A 164 8.27 12.89 16.57
N ALA A 165 7.16 12.18 16.54
CA ALA A 165 6.26 12.16 15.39
C ALA A 165 4.86 12.62 15.78
N ASP A 166 4.17 13.23 14.82
CA ASP A 166 2.77 13.61 14.94
C ASP A 166 1.87 12.37 14.85
N ARG A 167 2.29 11.37 14.06
CA ARG A 167 1.58 10.10 13.88
C ARG A 167 2.53 8.92 13.73
N ILE A 168 2.06 7.77 14.19
CA ILE A 168 2.82 6.51 14.09
C ILE A 168 1.88 5.42 13.59
N LEU A 169 2.33 4.70 12.57
CA LEU A 169 1.76 3.44 12.12
C LEU A 169 2.67 2.30 12.55
N THR A 170 2.08 1.26 13.16
CA THR A 170 2.80 0.05 13.54
C THR A 170 1.96 -1.17 13.15
N ASP A 171 2.14 -1.63 11.91
CA ASP A 171 1.46 -2.82 11.37
C ASP A 171 2.38 -4.03 11.50
N VAL A 172 2.37 -4.61 12.71
CA VAL A 172 3.27 -5.71 13.06
C VAL A 172 2.81 -7.05 12.47
N PRO A 173 3.75 -7.93 12.05
CA PRO A 173 3.40 -9.29 11.68
C PRO A 173 2.83 -10.04 12.89
N CYS A 174 1.75 -10.74 12.66
CA CYS A 174 1.11 -11.58 13.68
C CYS A 174 1.69 -13.01 13.75
#